data_84f723de2e38ca3dc6e8ed64772b5159
#
_entry.id   84f723de2e38ca3dc6e8ed64772b5159
#
_cell.length_a   1.000
_cell.length_b   1.000
_cell.length_c   1.000
_cell.angle_alpha   90.00
_cell.angle_beta   90.00
_cell.angle_gamma   90.00
#
_symmetry.space_group_name_H-M   'P 1'
#
loop_
_entity.id
_entity.type
_entity.pdbx_description
1 polymer ?
#
loop_
_entity_poly.entity_id
_entity_poly.type
_entity_poly.pdbx_seq_one_letter_code
_entity_poly.pdbx_strand_id
1 'polypeptide(L)'
;MHPCHACPEREEHARWAERRRRLERDTEVLRGKVEGRTGSLARTFDQVCDLLRARGYLAAATPHGGELRVTEPGRVLGRIWTEADLLVAECLRADVFAGLTAPELAGAVSVVLYEARRESDERAALPRGPLSDAVARIGTIWSGLEADEADRGLELTREPDTGFVWPIYRWARGEPLSKVLASAQGLDGDLPAGDFVRWARQVVDLLGQLAESSSPVRETARAAMDAINRGILAYNSVG
;
A
#
# COMPACT_ATOMS: atom_id res chain seq x y z
N MET A 1 19.32 20.07 -63.35
CA MET A 1 17.88 20.36 -63.21
C MET A 1 17.22 19.24 -62.41
N HIS A 2 16.56 19.53 -61.27
CA HIS A 2 15.98 18.49 -60.42
C HIS A 2 14.73 17.89 -61.11
N PRO A 3 14.50 16.54 -61.05
CA PRO A 3 13.39 15.90 -61.75
C PRO A 3 12.00 16.47 -61.40
N CYS A 4 11.84 17.00 -60.18
CA CYS A 4 10.58 17.61 -59.73
C CYS A 4 10.23 18.94 -60.44
N HIS A 5 11.13 19.50 -61.28
CA HIS A 5 10.90 20.81 -61.90
C HIS A 5 9.83 20.76 -62.99
N ALA A 6 9.63 19.60 -63.62
CA ALA A 6 8.66 19.36 -64.68
C ALA A 6 7.40 18.61 -64.16
N CYS A 7 7.26 18.35 -62.87
CA CYS A 7 6.13 17.62 -62.32
C CYS A 7 4.92 18.56 -62.16
N PRO A 8 3.75 18.29 -62.82
CA PRO A 8 2.55 19.11 -62.71
C PRO A 8 1.96 19.11 -61.31
N GLU A 9 2.17 18.04 -60.54
CA GLU A 9 1.63 17.85 -59.18
C GLU A 9 2.68 18.19 -58.08
N ARG A 10 3.70 18.98 -58.42
CA ARG A 10 4.82 19.30 -57.49
C ARG A 10 4.37 19.86 -56.15
N GLU A 11 3.36 20.73 -56.15
CA GLU A 11 2.88 21.34 -54.91
C GLU A 11 2.16 20.34 -54.01
N GLU A 12 1.39 19.42 -54.59
CA GLU A 12 0.72 18.37 -53.87
C GLU A 12 1.73 17.38 -53.25
N HIS A 13 2.72 16.97 -54.04
CA HIS A 13 3.82 16.13 -53.58
C HIS A 13 4.63 16.82 -52.46
N ALA A 14 4.84 18.12 -52.51
CA ALA A 14 5.50 18.88 -51.48
C ALA A 14 4.70 18.87 -50.17
N ARG A 15 3.37 19.08 -50.23
CA ARG A 15 2.49 19.00 -49.07
C ARG A 15 2.50 17.60 -48.43
N TRP A 16 2.47 16.56 -49.25
CA TRP A 16 2.57 15.17 -48.74
C TRP A 16 3.93 14.89 -48.12
N ALA A 17 5.02 15.35 -48.69
CA ALA A 17 6.36 15.21 -48.14
C ALA A 17 6.49 15.95 -46.78
N GLU A 18 5.91 17.13 -46.70
CA GLU A 18 5.92 17.92 -45.45
C GLU A 18 5.05 17.24 -44.33
N ARG A 19 3.88 16.74 -44.70
CA ARG A 19 3.02 15.96 -43.80
C ARG A 19 3.71 14.68 -43.31
N ARG A 20 4.38 13.97 -44.22
CA ARG A 20 5.15 12.77 -43.89
C ARG A 20 6.27 13.10 -42.87
N ARG A 21 7.07 14.14 -43.12
CA ARG A 21 8.15 14.57 -42.22
C ARG A 21 7.63 14.97 -40.84
N ARG A 22 6.45 15.59 -40.78
CA ARG A 22 5.82 15.94 -39.53
C ARG A 22 5.42 14.68 -38.77
N LEU A 23 4.73 13.74 -39.43
CA LEU A 23 4.32 12.47 -38.82
C LEU A 23 5.51 11.60 -38.37
N GLU A 24 6.59 11.58 -39.15
CA GLU A 24 7.84 10.89 -38.79
C GLU A 24 8.45 11.48 -37.49
N ARG A 25 8.52 12.81 -37.39
CA ARG A 25 8.98 13.46 -36.12
C ARG A 25 8.08 13.19 -34.95
N ASP A 26 6.76 13.29 -35.13
CA ASP A 26 5.80 13.04 -34.06
C ASP A 26 5.87 11.57 -33.60
N THR A 27 6.05 10.65 -34.52
CA THR A 27 6.25 9.21 -34.23
C THR A 27 7.52 8.96 -33.47
N GLU A 28 8.63 9.61 -33.84
CA GLU A 28 9.91 9.44 -33.14
C GLU A 28 9.87 10.00 -31.72
N VAL A 29 9.22 11.14 -31.51
CA VAL A 29 8.98 11.69 -30.16
C VAL A 29 8.12 10.75 -29.30
N LEU A 30 7.07 10.16 -29.88
CA LEU A 30 6.22 9.19 -29.18
C LEU A 30 6.98 7.91 -28.85
N ARG A 31 7.80 7.40 -29.80
CA ARG A 31 8.64 6.23 -29.58
C ARG A 31 9.63 6.45 -28.44
N GLY A 32 10.34 7.58 -28.44
CA GLY A 32 11.25 7.91 -27.35
C GLY A 32 10.58 8.03 -25.97
N LYS A 33 9.34 8.55 -25.93
CA LYS A 33 8.54 8.58 -24.68
C LYS A 33 8.15 7.19 -24.22
N VAL A 34 7.76 6.29 -25.13
CA VAL A 34 7.37 4.90 -24.80
C VAL A 34 8.59 4.12 -24.34
N GLU A 35 9.72 4.20 -25.06
CA GLU A 35 10.97 3.52 -24.70
C GLU A 35 11.51 3.99 -23.34
N GLY A 36 11.46 5.31 -23.07
CA GLY A 36 11.84 5.88 -21.78
C GLY A 36 10.96 5.34 -20.62
N ARG A 37 9.64 5.26 -20.81
CA ARG A 37 8.73 4.71 -19.80
C ARG A 37 8.94 3.21 -19.60
N THR A 38 9.11 2.44 -20.67
CA THR A 38 9.36 1.00 -20.58
C THR A 38 10.67 0.71 -19.87
N GLY A 39 11.71 1.48 -20.14
CA GLY A 39 13.01 1.35 -19.47
C GLY A 39 12.96 1.73 -17.99
N SER A 40 12.14 2.72 -17.58
CA SER A 40 11.95 3.06 -16.17
C SER A 40 11.16 1.98 -15.43
N LEU A 41 10.09 1.45 -16.04
CA LEU A 41 9.28 0.38 -15.44
C LEU A 41 10.09 -0.91 -15.24
N ALA A 42 10.88 -1.31 -16.23
CA ALA A 42 11.76 -2.48 -16.12
C ALA A 42 12.76 -2.31 -14.97
N ARG A 43 13.37 -1.14 -14.84
CA ARG A 43 14.30 -0.83 -13.74
C ARG A 43 13.61 -0.92 -12.38
N THR A 44 12.43 -0.31 -12.23
CA THR A 44 11.66 -0.37 -10.98
C THR A 44 11.29 -1.82 -10.65
N PHE A 45 10.89 -2.62 -11.65
CA PHE A 45 10.62 -4.04 -11.47
C PHE A 45 11.85 -4.81 -10.95
N ASP A 46 13.02 -4.57 -11.53
CA ASP A 46 14.27 -5.19 -11.08
C ASP A 46 14.62 -4.78 -9.63
N GLN A 47 14.46 -3.50 -9.29
CA GLN A 47 14.69 -2.98 -7.94
C GLN A 47 13.74 -3.62 -6.91
N VAL A 48 12.44 -3.78 -7.24
CA VAL A 48 11.46 -4.47 -6.39
C VAL A 48 11.84 -5.95 -6.24
N CYS A 49 12.21 -6.64 -7.32
CA CYS A 49 12.67 -8.03 -7.24
C CYS A 49 13.90 -8.18 -6.35
N ASP A 50 14.85 -7.25 -6.41
CA ASP A 50 16.04 -7.26 -5.56
C ASP A 50 15.71 -7.02 -4.08
N LEU A 51 14.78 -6.11 -3.76
CA LEU A 51 14.26 -5.93 -2.41
C LEU A 51 13.60 -7.21 -1.89
N LEU A 52 12.70 -7.80 -2.66
CA LEU A 52 11.99 -9.02 -2.28
C LEU A 52 12.92 -10.23 -2.12
N ARG A 53 14.00 -10.31 -2.91
CA ARG A 53 15.05 -11.33 -2.75
C ARG A 53 15.84 -11.12 -1.48
N ALA A 54 16.30 -9.89 -1.22
CA ALA A 54 17.05 -9.54 -0.01
C ALA A 54 16.26 -9.86 1.26
N ARG A 55 14.94 -9.67 1.22
CA ARG A 55 14.04 -9.98 2.34
C ARG A 55 13.49 -11.42 2.32
N GLY A 56 13.86 -12.24 1.35
CA GLY A 56 13.52 -13.67 1.29
C GLY A 56 12.10 -13.99 0.83
N TYR A 57 11.41 -13.07 0.17
CA TYR A 57 10.10 -13.29 -0.47
C TYR A 57 10.25 -13.96 -1.85
N LEU A 58 11.38 -13.71 -2.51
CA LEU A 58 11.80 -14.37 -3.72
C LEU A 58 13.12 -15.12 -3.48
N ALA A 59 13.33 -16.21 -4.18
CA ALA A 59 14.59 -16.97 -4.16
C ALA A 59 14.97 -17.36 -5.59
N ALA A 60 16.25 -17.60 -5.83
CA ALA A 60 16.68 -18.21 -7.09
C ALA A 60 16.16 -19.66 -7.19
N ALA A 61 15.62 -20.03 -8.35
CA ALA A 61 15.12 -21.39 -8.58
C ALA A 61 16.27 -22.43 -8.62
N THR A 62 17.49 -21.99 -8.99
CA THR A 62 18.68 -22.83 -9.03
C THR A 62 19.86 -22.15 -8.32
N PRO A 63 20.86 -22.94 -7.79
CA PRO A 63 22.05 -22.39 -7.13
C PRO A 63 22.91 -21.48 -8.01
N HIS A 64 22.81 -21.62 -9.33
CA HIS A 64 23.62 -20.86 -10.29
C HIS A 64 22.89 -19.64 -10.88
N GLY A 65 21.77 -19.20 -10.25
CA GLY A 65 20.94 -18.11 -10.74
C GLY A 65 19.92 -18.59 -11.78
N GLY A 66 19.20 -17.66 -12.36
CA GLY A 66 18.17 -17.91 -13.36
C GLY A 66 16.80 -17.48 -12.90
N GLU A 67 15.78 -18.26 -13.21
CA GLU A 67 14.39 -17.97 -12.89
C GLU A 67 14.16 -17.76 -11.39
N LEU A 68 13.35 -16.76 -11.04
CA LEU A 68 12.95 -16.48 -9.66
C LEU A 68 11.74 -17.34 -9.28
N ARG A 69 11.74 -17.85 -8.05
CA ARG A 69 10.60 -18.53 -7.47
C ARG A 69 10.06 -17.75 -6.26
N VAL A 70 8.75 -17.77 -6.11
CA VAL A 70 8.09 -17.24 -4.93
C VAL A 70 8.27 -18.20 -3.75
N THR A 71 8.73 -17.68 -2.61
CA THR A 71 8.91 -18.45 -1.36
C THR A 71 7.59 -18.59 -0.60
N GLU A 72 7.57 -19.30 0.55
CA GLU A 72 6.38 -19.34 1.40
C GLU A 72 5.99 -17.96 1.95
N PRO A 73 6.93 -17.13 2.49
CA PRO A 73 6.62 -15.73 2.81
C PRO A 73 6.12 -14.94 1.61
N GLY A 74 6.67 -15.17 0.42
CA GLY A 74 6.20 -14.51 -0.81
C GLY A 74 4.76 -14.86 -1.18
N ARG A 75 4.32 -16.10 -0.90
CA ARG A 75 2.91 -16.48 -1.09
C ARG A 75 1.97 -15.80 -0.09
N VAL A 76 2.43 -15.54 1.13
CA VAL A 76 1.67 -14.77 2.11
C VAL A 76 1.56 -13.32 1.67
N LEU A 77 2.67 -12.69 1.28
CA LEU A 77 2.68 -11.33 0.74
C LEU A 77 1.71 -11.17 -0.43
N GLY A 78 1.72 -12.10 -1.39
CA GLY A 78 0.83 -12.07 -2.56
C GLY A 78 -0.68 -12.17 -2.26
N ARG A 79 -1.08 -12.33 -1.01
CA ARG A 79 -2.48 -12.32 -0.55
C ARG A 79 -2.86 -11.04 0.20
N ILE A 80 -1.91 -10.14 0.39
CA ILE A 80 -2.12 -8.87 1.08
C ILE A 80 -2.29 -7.78 0.01
N TRP A 81 -3.40 -7.05 0.06
CA TRP A 81 -3.78 -6.04 -0.92
C TRP A 81 -3.93 -4.68 -0.23
N THR A 82 -2.82 -4.04 0.06
CA THR A 82 -2.75 -2.69 0.64
C THR A 82 -1.50 -1.99 0.11
N GLU A 83 -1.45 -0.67 0.17
CA GLU A 83 -0.27 0.10 -0.23
C GLU A 83 0.97 -0.25 0.61
N ALA A 84 0.79 -0.70 1.85
CA ALA A 84 1.85 -1.13 2.77
C ALA A 84 1.92 -2.66 2.90
N ASP A 85 1.67 -3.42 1.83
CA ASP A 85 1.60 -4.88 1.82
C ASP A 85 2.86 -5.56 2.35
N LEU A 86 4.03 -5.09 1.94
CA LEU A 86 5.31 -5.62 2.39
C LEU A 86 5.53 -5.34 3.89
N LEU A 87 5.15 -4.16 4.40
CA LEU A 87 5.21 -3.85 5.82
C LEU A 87 4.32 -4.79 6.64
N VAL A 88 3.09 -5.04 6.19
CA VAL A 88 2.18 -5.99 6.84
C VAL A 88 2.74 -7.40 6.83
N ALA A 89 3.32 -7.85 5.72
CA ALA A 89 3.94 -9.16 5.60
C ALA A 89 5.15 -9.31 6.54
N GLU A 90 5.98 -8.28 6.66
CA GLU A 90 7.09 -8.24 7.63
C GLU A 90 6.59 -8.30 9.08
N CYS A 91 5.52 -7.58 9.39
CA CYS A 91 4.90 -7.63 10.72
C CYS A 91 4.35 -9.02 11.06
N LEU A 92 3.72 -9.72 10.10
CA LEU A 92 3.28 -11.11 10.26
C LEU A 92 4.46 -12.04 10.52
N ARG A 93 5.53 -11.91 9.73
CA ARG A 93 6.74 -12.74 9.85
C ARG A 93 7.48 -12.52 11.18
N ALA A 94 7.41 -11.31 11.72
CA ALA A 94 7.99 -10.95 13.00
C ALA A 94 7.06 -11.21 14.20
N ASP A 95 5.91 -11.85 14.01
CA ASP A 95 4.90 -12.12 15.04
C ASP A 95 4.48 -10.86 15.83
N VAL A 96 4.40 -9.70 15.14
CA VAL A 96 4.03 -8.42 15.78
C VAL A 96 2.62 -8.47 16.36
N PHE A 97 1.72 -9.19 15.71
CA PHE A 97 0.31 -9.27 16.06
C PHE A 97 -0.02 -10.44 16.99
N ALA A 98 0.99 -11.25 17.38
CA ALA A 98 0.78 -12.39 18.26
C ALA A 98 0.37 -11.93 19.66
N GLY A 99 -0.64 -12.61 20.24
CA GLY A 99 -1.13 -12.34 21.59
C GLY A 99 -1.95 -11.07 21.75
N LEU A 100 -2.21 -10.30 20.69
CA LEU A 100 -3.13 -9.17 20.75
C LEU A 100 -4.58 -9.68 20.89
N THR A 101 -5.37 -8.94 21.64
CA THR A 101 -6.84 -9.10 21.62
C THR A 101 -7.43 -8.52 20.34
N ALA A 102 -8.69 -8.89 20.03
CA ALA A 102 -9.37 -8.40 18.84
C ALA A 102 -9.38 -6.86 18.70
N PRO A 103 -9.70 -6.06 19.75
CA PRO A 103 -9.60 -4.61 19.68
C PRO A 103 -8.16 -4.10 19.50
N GLU A 104 -7.18 -4.74 20.13
CA GLU A 104 -5.76 -4.36 19.98
C GLU A 104 -5.27 -4.64 18.55
N LEU A 105 -5.65 -5.76 17.97
CA LEU A 105 -5.32 -6.08 16.58
C LEU A 105 -5.93 -5.06 15.61
N ALA A 106 -7.19 -4.69 15.81
CA ALA A 106 -7.84 -3.66 15.01
C ALA A 106 -7.08 -2.33 15.08
N GLY A 107 -6.65 -1.92 16.28
CA GLY A 107 -5.83 -0.75 16.49
C GLY A 107 -4.45 -0.85 15.82
N ALA A 108 -3.75 -1.98 15.99
CA ALA A 108 -2.43 -2.19 15.40
C ALA A 108 -2.46 -2.18 13.85
N VAL A 109 -3.46 -2.83 13.25
CA VAL A 109 -3.64 -2.87 11.79
C VAL A 109 -3.97 -1.50 11.22
N SER A 110 -4.68 -0.66 11.97
CA SER A 110 -5.08 0.66 11.49
C SER A 110 -3.90 1.60 11.20
N VAL A 111 -2.74 1.41 11.86
CA VAL A 111 -1.59 2.32 11.68
C VAL A 111 -0.96 2.24 10.28
N VAL A 112 -1.12 1.12 9.59
CA VAL A 112 -0.59 0.92 8.23
C VAL A 112 -1.57 1.38 7.14
N LEU A 113 -2.82 1.66 7.51
CA LEU A 113 -3.88 2.04 6.58
C LEU A 113 -4.24 3.52 6.67
N TYR A 114 -4.30 4.04 7.90
CA TYR A 114 -4.78 5.40 8.14
C TYR A 114 -3.78 6.44 7.66
N GLU A 115 -4.33 7.55 7.18
CA GLU A 115 -3.59 8.75 6.79
C GLU A 115 -4.34 9.96 7.28
N ALA A 116 -3.69 10.75 8.14
CA ALA A 116 -4.23 12.00 8.63
C ALA A 116 -4.31 13.04 7.49
N ARG A 117 -5.36 13.86 7.49
CA ARG A 117 -5.51 14.96 6.49
C ARG A 117 -4.51 16.09 6.69
N ARG A 118 -3.93 16.18 7.87
CA ARG A 118 -2.93 17.19 8.25
C ARG A 118 -1.83 16.48 9.02
N GLU A 119 -0.59 16.82 8.72
CA GLU A 119 0.53 16.44 9.56
C GLU A 119 0.35 17.11 10.93
N SER A 120 0.26 16.30 11.98
CA SER A 120 0.25 16.73 13.36
C SER A 120 1.54 16.31 14.02
N ASP A 121 2.24 17.25 14.63
CA ASP A 121 3.44 16.96 15.43
C ASP A 121 3.11 16.20 16.72
N GLU A 122 1.85 16.17 17.14
CA GLU A 122 1.36 15.46 18.32
C GLU A 122 0.85 14.07 17.95
N ARG A 123 1.71 13.07 18.06
CA ARG A 123 1.27 11.68 17.99
C ARG A 123 0.42 11.33 19.21
N ALA A 124 -0.74 10.70 18.98
CA ALA A 124 -1.59 10.22 20.06
C ALA A 124 -0.79 9.28 20.98
N ALA A 125 -0.61 9.67 22.24
CA ALA A 125 0.05 8.82 23.22
C ALA A 125 -0.79 7.58 23.45
N LEU A 126 -0.26 6.41 23.08
CA LEU A 126 -0.86 5.13 23.39
C LEU A 126 -0.51 4.71 24.81
N PRO A 127 -1.47 4.23 25.63
CA PRO A 127 -1.14 3.70 26.94
C PRO A 127 -0.23 2.47 26.80
N ARG A 128 0.66 2.31 27.78
CA ARG A 128 1.57 1.16 27.83
C ARG A 128 0.79 -0.15 27.82
N GLY A 129 1.24 -1.09 27.00
CA GLY A 129 0.63 -2.40 26.88
C GLY A 129 0.86 -3.05 25.52
N PRO A 130 0.27 -4.24 25.26
CA PRO A 130 0.53 -5.01 24.05
C PRO A 130 0.29 -4.23 22.75
N LEU A 131 -0.72 -3.36 22.71
CA LEU A 131 -1.02 -2.51 21.55
C LEU A 131 0.11 -1.49 21.30
N SER A 132 0.58 -0.78 22.33
CA SER A 132 1.67 0.19 22.16
C SER A 132 2.97 -0.49 21.76
N ASP A 133 3.23 -1.69 22.30
CA ASP A 133 4.41 -2.47 21.95
C ASP A 133 4.37 -2.94 20.49
N ALA A 134 3.19 -3.38 20.03
CA ALA A 134 2.98 -3.74 18.63
C ALA A 134 3.19 -2.54 17.70
N VAL A 135 2.61 -1.39 18.02
CA VAL A 135 2.79 -0.14 17.23
C VAL A 135 4.26 0.29 17.17
N ALA A 136 4.98 0.22 18.29
CA ALA A 136 6.42 0.53 18.31
C ALA A 136 7.22 -0.45 17.43
N ARG A 137 6.89 -1.74 17.45
CA ARG A 137 7.52 -2.76 16.58
C ARG A 137 7.21 -2.53 15.11
N ILE A 138 5.97 -2.14 14.76
CA ILE A 138 5.60 -1.75 13.38
C ILE A 138 6.49 -0.59 12.92
N GLY A 139 6.66 0.45 13.73
CA GLY A 139 7.53 1.58 13.41
C GLY A 139 8.99 1.18 13.21
N THR A 140 9.51 0.26 14.02
CA THR A 140 10.88 -0.28 13.86
C THR A 140 11.03 -1.05 12.54
N ILE A 141 10.05 -1.89 12.19
CA ILE A 141 10.06 -2.65 10.93
C ILE A 141 9.95 -1.70 9.74
N TRP A 142 9.07 -0.70 9.82
CA TRP A 142 8.92 0.33 8.80
C TRP A 142 10.24 1.07 8.55
N SER A 143 10.94 1.54 9.59
CA SER A 143 12.23 2.24 9.43
C SER A 143 13.28 1.38 8.72
N GLY A 144 13.31 0.07 9.00
CA GLY A 144 14.19 -0.86 8.30
C GLY A 144 13.77 -1.12 6.85
N LEU A 145 12.47 -1.06 6.55
CA LEU A 145 11.96 -1.18 5.19
C LEU A 145 12.24 0.08 4.38
N GLU A 146 11.98 1.25 4.94
CA GLU A 146 12.25 2.55 4.33
C GLU A 146 13.73 2.68 3.93
N ALA A 147 14.66 2.29 4.81
CA ALA A 147 16.09 2.29 4.50
C ALA A 147 16.42 1.38 3.30
N ASP A 148 15.87 0.17 3.26
CA ASP A 148 16.09 -0.78 2.16
C ASP A 148 15.49 -0.30 0.83
N GLU A 149 14.35 0.40 0.86
CA GLU A 149 13.69 1.01 -0.29
C GLU A 149 14.51 2.19 -0.81
N ALA A 150 14.96 3.07 0.10
CA ALA A 150 15.80 4.22 -0.23
C ALA A 150 17.12 3.80 -0.90
N ASP A 151 17.80 2.79 -0.36
CA ASP A 151 19.04 2.25 -0.92
C ASP A 151 18.89 1.73 -2.35
N ARG A 152 17.67 1.32 -2.72
CA ARG A 152 17.32 0.83 -4.06
C ARG A 152 16.69 1.88 -4.96
N GLY A 153 16.45 3.09 -4.44
CA GLY A 153 15.76 4.17 -5.17
C GLY A 153 14.31 3.85 -5.52
N LEU A 154 13.64 3.06 -4.67
CA LEU A 154 12.22 2.78 -4.73
C LEU A 154 11.40 3.91 -4.11
N GLU A 155 10.11 3.95 -4.42
CA GLU A 155 9.15 4.77 -3.68
C GLU A 155 9.06 4.24 -2.24
N LEU A 156 9.10 5.15 -1.27
CA LEU A 156 9.14 4.78 0.14
C LEU A 156 7.75 4.41 0.65
N THR A 157 7.67 3.33 1.40
CA THR A 157 6.45 2.97 2.14
C THR A 157 6.12 4.08 3.13
N ARG A 158 4.90 4.57 3.10
CA ARG A 158 4.42 5.64 3.96
C ARG A 158 4.61 5.32 5.45
N GLU A 159 4.99 6.32 6.24
CA GLU A 159 5.11 6.19 7.70
C GLU A 159 3.78 5.76 8.34
N PRO A 160 3.79 4.79 9.27
CA PRO A 160 2.62 4.38 10.03
C PRO A 160 2.03 5.53 10.85
N ASP A 161 0.70 5.72 10.77
CA ASP A 161 -0.02 6.80 11.43
C ASP A 161 -0.91 6.28 12.55
N THR A 162 -0.76 6.83 13.75
CA THR A 162 -1.46 6.38 14.96
C THR A 162 -2.81 7.06 15.20
N GLY A 163 -3.21 8.03 14.37
CA GLY A 163 -4.41 8.87 14.59
C GLY A 163 -5.72 8.08 14.62
N PHE A 164 -5.79 6.91 13.99
CA PHE A 164 -7.01 6.08 13.98
C PHE A 164 -7.00 4.93 15.00
N VAL A 165 -5.89 4.71 15.72
CA VAL A 165 -5.77 3.59 16.67
C VAL A 165 -6.84 3.63 17.74
N TRP A 166 -7.01 4.78 18.42
CA TRP A 166 -8.02 4.91 19.48
C TRP A 166 -9.45 4.82 18.98
N PRO A 167 -9.86 5.51 17.92
CA PRO A 167 -11.20 5.39 17.36
C PRO A 167 -11.58 3.94 17.07
N ILE A 168 -10.75 3.19 16.36
CA ILE A 168 -11.10 1.81 15.98
C ILE A 168 -11.00 0.84 17.14
N TYR A 169 -10.03 1.00 18.06
CA TYR A 169 -9.91 0.21 19.27
C TYR A 169 -11.15 0.33 20.16
N ARG A 170 -11.61 1.57 20.44
CA ARG A 170 -12.81 1.82 21.23
C ARG A 170 -14.08 1.30 20.57
N TRP A 171 -14.17 1.47 19.26
CA TRP A 171 -15.27 0.90 18.50
C TRP A 171 -15.30 -0.62 18.61
N ALA A 172 -14.19 -1.30 18.41
CA ALA A 172 -14.09 -2.76 18.55
C ALA A 172 -14.38 -3.26 19.98
N ARG A 173 -14.20 -2.42 20.99
CA ARG A 173 -14.63 -2.69 22.38
C ARG A 173 -16.12 -2.49 22.63
N GLY A 174 -16.91 -2.08 21.66
CA GLY A 174 -18.34 -1.92 21.82
C GLY A 174 -18.80 -0.52 22.23
N GLU A 175 -17.91 0.48 22.27
CA GLU A 175 -18.30 1.84 22.65
C GLU A 175 -19.22 2.46 21.58
N PRO A 176 -20.18 3.33 21.97
CA PRO A 176 -21.06 4.01 21.02
C PRO A 176 -20.30 5.00 20.15
N LEU A 177 -20.75 5.17 18.89
CA LEU A 177 -20.07 6.00 17.88
C LEU A 177 -19.82 7.43 18.36
N SER A 178 -20.78 8.05 19.08
CA SER A 178 -20.62 9.40 19.62
C SER A 178 -19.41 9.54 20.55
N LYS A 179 -19.13 8.53 21.40
CA LYS A 179 -17.95 8.52 22.27
C LYS A 179 -16.66 8.27 21.48
N VAL A 180 -16.73 7.39 20.45
CA VAL A 180 -15.60 7.10 19.57
C VAL A 180 -15.17 8.37 18.84
N LEU A 181 -16.10 9.08 18.21
CA LEU A 181 -15.80 10.32 17.48
C LEU A 181 -15.32 11.44 18.41
N ALA A 182 -15.93 11.59 19.60
CA ALA A 182 -15.46 12.56 20.59
C ALA A 182 -14.03 12.29 21.08
N SER A 183 -13.57 11.05 21.06
CA SER A 183 -12.19 10.71 21.45
C SER A 183 -11.14 11.05 20.40
N ALA A 184 -11.55 11.29 19.16
CA ALA A 184 -10.69 11.73 18.08
C ALA A 184 -10.59 13.26 17.97
N GLN A 185 -11.44 14.00 18.73
CA GLN A 185 -11.40 15.47 18.78
C GLN A 185 -10.11 15.92 19.47
N GLY A 186 -9.33 16.73 18.80
CA GLY A 186 -8.12 17.36 19.36
C GLY A 186 -6.79 16.73 18.97
N LEU A 187 -6.75 15.59 18.27
CA LEU A 187 -5.49 15.00 17.80
C LEU A 187 -5.13 15.46 16.38
N ASP A 188 -6.13 15.58 15.47
CA ASP A 188 -5.91 16.03 14.07
C ASP A 188 -7.13 16.80 13.52
N GLY A 189 -7.98 17.33 14.41
CA GLY A 189 -9.28 17.89 14.08
C GLY A 189 -10.40 16.85 14.23
N ASP A 190 -11.64 17.26 13.93
CA ASP A 190 -12.80 16.38 14.00
C ASP A 190 -12.67 15.22 13.01
N LEU A 191 -12.83 13.99 13.49
CA LEU A 191 -13.00 12.80 12.65
C LEU A 191 -14.48 12.72 12.21
N PRO A 192 -14.83 13.05 10.95
CA PRO A 192 -16.21 12.92 10.48
C PRO A 192 -16.66 11.46 10.51
N ALA A 193 -17.94 11.22 10.82
CA ALA A 193 -18.49 9.87 10.85
C ALA A 193 -18.31 9.11 9.52
N GLY A 194 -18.37 9.82 8.38
CA GLY A 194 -18.11 9.22 7.06
C GLY A 194 -16.67 8.74 6.89
N ASP A 195 -15.70 9.50 7.39
CA ASP A 195 -14.28 9.10 7.36
C ASP A 195 -14.02 7.93 8.31
N PHE A 196 -14.62 7.95 9.51
CA PHE A 196 -14.57 6.80 10.42
C PHE A 196 -15.05 5.53 9.73
N VAL A 197 -16.21 5.56 9.06
CA VAL A 197 -16.77 4.41 8.33
C VAL A 197 -15.83 3.95 7.22
N ARG A 198 -15.26 4.88 6.46
CA ARG A 198 -14.32 4.57 5.38
C ARG A 198 -13.08 3.84 5.89
N TRP A 199 -12.44 4.37 6.92
CA TRP A 199 -11.23 3.77 7.50
C TRP A 199 -11.53 2.44 8.22
N ALA A 200 -12.64 2.36 8.94
CA ALA A 200 -13.06 1.12 9.60
C ALA A 200 -13.29 -0.01 8.59
N ARG A 201 -13.83 0.28 7.40
CA ARG A 201 -13.97 -0.71 6.32
C ARG A 201 -12.63 -1.20 5.80
N GLN A 202 -11.66 -0.30 5.58
CA GLN A 202 -10.32 -0.71 5.17
C GLN A 202 -9.65 -1.61 6.23
N VAL A 203 -9.86 -1.30 7.52
CA VAL A 203 -9.39 -2.18 8.60
C VAL A 203 -10.06 -3.56 8.52
N VAL A 204 -11.38 -3.63 8.31
CA VAL A 204 -12.10 -4.91 8.13
C VAL A 204 -11.58 -5.67 6.91
N ASP A 205 -11.34 -5.00 5.79
CA ASP A 205 -10.82 -5.63 4.57
C ASP A 205 -9.44 -6.24 4.81
N LEU A 206 -8.52 -5.53 5.46
CA LEU A 206 -7.19 -6.06 5.78
C LEU A 206 -7.27 -7.18 6.82
N LEU A 207 -8.11 -7.06 7.86
CA LEU A 207 -8.35 -8.14 8.81
C LEU A 207 -8.90 -9.39 8.11
N GLY A 208 -9.75 -9.24 7.09
CA GLY A 208 -10.23 -10.35 6.26
C GLY A 208 -9.11 -11.09 5.57
N GLN A 209 -8.15 -10.36 4.98
CA GLN A 209 -6.97 -10.94 4.35
C GLN A 209 -6.08 -11.68 5.36
N LEU A 210 -5.90 -11.11 6.56
CA LEU A 210 -5.18 -11.78 7.66
C LEU A 210 -5.91 -13.03 8.16
N ALA A 211 -7.24 -13.04 8.19
CA ALA A 211 -8.06 -14.18 8.56
C ALA A 211 -7.98 -15.35 7.56
N GLU A 212 -7.65 -15.07 6.30
CA GLU A 212 -7.43 -16.09 5.27
C GLU A 212 -6.00 -16.62 5.25
N SER A 213 -5.06 -15.93 5.92
CA SER A 213 -3.68 -16.38 6.03
C SER A 213 -3.56 -17.62 6.93
N SER A 214 -2.45 -18.36 6.80
CA SER A 214 -2.12 -19.49 7.67
C SER A 214 -1.50 -19.06 9.02
N SER A 215 -1.53 -17.77 9.33
CA SER A 215 -0.91 -17.16 10.50
C SER A 215 -1.67 -17.48 11.79
N PRO A 216 -0.98 -17.52 12.95
CA PRO A 216 -1.63 -17.60 14.28
C PRO A 216 -2.65 -16.49 14.54
N VAL A 217 -2.59 -15.39 13.80
CA VAL A 217 -3.45 -14.21 13.93
C VAL A 217 -4.89 -14.44 13.38
N ARG A 218 -5.12 -15.52 12.64
CA ARG A 218 -6.38 -15.84 11.96
C ARG A 218 -7.62 -15.68 12.84
N GLU A 219 -7.62 -16.33 14.00
CA GLU A 219 -8.79 -16.33 14.90
C GLU A 219 -9.02 -14.93 15.50
N THR A 220 -7.95 -14.25 15.89
CA THR A 220 -8.03 -12.87 16.41
C THR A 220 -8.52 -11.91 15.34
N ALA A 221 -8.09 -12.08 14.07
CA ALA A 221 -8.54 -11.27 12.95
C ALA A 221 -10.04 -11.44 12.69
N ARG A 222 -10.57 -12.67 12.73
CA ARG A 222 -12.02 -12.92 12.63
C ARG A 222 -12.78 -12.27 13.76
N ALA A 223 -12.32 -12.45 14.99
CA ALA A 223 -12.94 -11.83 16.16
C ALA A 223 -12.90 -10.28 16.08
N ALA A 224 -11.85 -9.71 15.52
CA ALA A 224 -11.74 -8.26 15.29
C ALA A 224 -12.73 -7.78 14.23
N MET A 225 -12.87 -8.51 13.11
CA MET A 225 -13.88 -8.20 12.09
C MET A 225 -15.29 -8.22 12.67
N ASP A 226 -15.64 -9.25 13.45
CA ASP A 226 -16.96 -9.37 14.09
C ASP A 226 -17.20 -8.22 15.08
N ALA A 227 -16.19 -7.83 15.84
CA ALA A 227 -16.27 -6.72 16.79
C ALA A 227 -16.46 -5.36 16.11
N ILE A 228 -15.89 -5.19 14.90
CA ILE A 228 -16.01 -3.94 14.12
C ILE A 228 -17.33 -3.91 13.34
N ASN A 229 -17.79 -5.04 12.77
CA ASN A 229 -18.99 -5.16 11.94
C ASN A 229 -20.27 -5.06 12.75
N ARG A 230 -20.53 -3.90 13.35
CA ARG A 230 -21.74 -3.60 14.12
C ARG A 230 -22.27 -2.21 13.81
N GLY A 231 -23.50 -1.93 14.20
CA GLY A 231 -24.13 -0.62 14.03
C GLY A 231 -24.06 -0.13 12.58
N ILE A 232 -23.53 1.06 12.36
CA ILE A 232 -23.45 1.69 11.03
C ILE A 232 -22.61 0.88 10.02
N LEU A 233 -21.66 0.06 10.48
CA LEU A 233 -20.82 -0.76 9.60
C LEU A 233 -21.54 -2.03 9.13
N ALA A 234 -22.43 -2.59 9.96
CA ALA A 234 -23.21 -3.78 9.59
C ALA A 234 -24.28 -3.50 8.53
N TYR A 235 -24.87 -2.29 8.51
CA TYR A 235 -25.96 -1.94 7.59
C TYR A 235 -25.54 -1.84 6.10
N ASN A 236 -24.25 -1.73 5.81
CA ASN A 236 -23.74 -1.52 4.45
C ASN A 236 -23.08 -2.78 3.83
N SER A 237 -23.16 -3.93 4.50
CA SER A 237 -22.68 -5.22 3.95
C SER A 237 -23.75 -5.99 3.16
N VAL A 238 -24.94 -5.40 2.98
CA VAL A 238 -26.05 -5.96 2.20
C VAL A 238 -26.28 -5.05 1.00
N GLY A 239 -25.39 -5.15 0.01
CA GLY A 239 -25.49 -4.45 -1.26
C GLY A 239 -24.78 -5.21 -2.35
#